data_a942e11269c4f10366f3a2f9f48abdfa
#
_entry.id   a942e11269c4f10366f3a2f9f48abdfa
#
_cell.length_a   1.000
_cell.length_b   1.000
_cell.length_c   1.000
_cell.angle_alpha   90.00
_cell.angle_beta   90.00
_cell.angle_gamma   90.00
#
_symmetry.space_group_name_H-M   'P 1'
#
loop_
_entity.id
_entity.type
_entity.pdbx_description
1 polymer ?
#
loop_
_entity_poly.entity_id
_entity_poly.type
_entity_poly.pdbx_seq_one_letter_code
_entity_poly.pdbx_strand_id
1 'polypeptide(L)'
;MAHGWTLEDVERLQKGRQAPQAPPRTTIAPPMSKRSKYGAEAVEIDGKRFASKKEGRRYQDLKLLEFAGAIRDLECQPRYELWASNGEVIGRFTPDFRYYSLELGRLVVEDVKGGRATRTEAYQLRKRLFTACHGIILSEV
;
A
#
# COMPACT_ATOMS: atom_id res chain seq x y z
N MET A 1 -5.42 -29.39 -55.42
CA MET A 1 -4.72 -28.26 -56.02
C MET A 1 -4.62 -27.14 -54.96
N ALA A 2 -3.44 -26.85 -54.53
CA ALA A 2 -3.22 -25.76 -53.57
C ALA A 2 -3.29 -24.44 -54.35
N HIS A 3 -4.28 -23.60 -54.06
CA HIS A 3 -4.30 -22.22 -54.50
C HIS A 3 -3.28 -21.46 -53.64
N GLY A 4 -2.11 -21.20 -54.22
CA GLY A 4 -1.11 -20.32 -53.58
C GLY A 4 -1.65 -18.91 -53.52
N TRP A 5 -1.46 -18.25 -52.38
CA TRP A 5 -1.77 -16.84 -52.17
C TRP A 5 -0.92 -16.01 -53.14
N THR A 6 -1.57 -15.13 -53.91
CA THR A 6 -0.88 -14.19 -54.81
C THR A 6 -0.50 -12.93 -54.05
N LEU A 7 0.49 -12.17 -54.54
CA LEU A 7 0.90 -10.89 -53.95
C LEU A 7 -0.28 -9.90 -53.87
N GLU A 8 -1.23 -9.98 -54.81
CA GLU A 8 -2.45 -9.18 -54.82
C GLU A 8 -3.39 -9.52 -53.65
N ASP A 9 -3.44 -10.78 -53.20
CA ASP A 9 -4.24 -11.18 -52.04
C ASP A 9 -3.65 -10.66 -50.75
N VAL A 10 -2.33 -10.58 -50.66
CA VAL A 10 -1.62 -10.01 -49.51
C VAL A 10 -1.83 -8.49 -49.43
N GLU A 11 -1.76 -7.78 -50.55
CA GLU A 11 -2.02 -6.34 -50.61
C GLU A 11 -3.47 -5.98 -50.25
N ARG A 12 -4.42 -6.82 -50.67
CA ARG A 12 -5.83 -6.66 -50.32
C ARG A 12 -6.09 -6.81 -48.82
N LEU A 13 -5.38 -7.72 -48.18
CA LEU A 13 -5.45 -7.92 -46.71
C LEU A 13 -4.81 -6.79 -45.94
N GLN A 14 -3.79 -6.13 -46.49
CA GLN A 14 -3.13 -5.00 -45.84
C GLN A 14 -3.94 -3.69 -45.96
N LYS A 15 -4.68 -3.49 -47.04
CA LYS A 15 -5.54 -2.31 -47.22
C LYS A 15 -6.80 -2.27 -46.34
N GLY A 16 -7.21 -3.41 -45.76
CA GLY A 16 -8.41 -3.52 -44.91
C GLY A 16 -8.17 -3.43 -43.43
N ARG A 17 -6.91 -3.34 -42.96
CA ARG A 17 -6.56 -3.19 -41.54
C ARG A 17 -6.25 -1.73 -41.25
N GLN A 18 -7.29 -0.87 -41.19
CA GLN A 18 -7.23 0.27 -40.31
C GLN A 18 -7.21 -0.30 -38.89
N ALA A 19 -6.08 -0.12 -38.20
CA ALA A 19 -6.02 -0.37 -36.77
C ALA A 19 -7.16 0.40 -36.10
N PRO A 20 -7.92 -0.25 -35.18
CA PRO A 20 -8.95 0.48 -34.45
C PRO A 20 -8.27 1.67 -33.76
N GLN A 21 -8.67 2.88 -34.16
CA GLN A 21 -8.25 4.10 -33.49
C GLN A 21 -8.70 3.95 -32.04
N ALA A 22 -7.74 3.95 -31.13
CA ALA A 22 -8.03 3.98 -29.70
C ALA A 22 -9.02 5.14 -29.47
N PRO A 23 -10.09 4.94 -28.71
CA PRO A 23 -11.01 6.02 -28.38
C PRO A 23 -10.22 7.16 -27.75
N PRO A 24 -10.60 8.44 -28.01
CA PRO A 24 -9.91 9.57 -27.44
C PRO A 24 -9.82 9.34 -25.93
N ARG A 25 -8.60 9.37 -25.38
CA ARG A 25 -8.40 9.32 -23.92
C ARG A 25 -9.18 10.49 -23.35
N THR A 26 -10.35 10.20 -22.84
CA THR A 26 -11.05 11.14 -21.99
C THR A 26 -10.11 11.33 -20.79
N THR A 27 -9.50 12.49 -20.73
CA THR A 27 -8.76 12.93 -19.54
C THR A 27 -9.81 13.04 -18.44
N ILE A 28 -10.03 11.92 -17.76
CA ILE A 28 -10.75 11.93 -16.50
C ILE A 28 -9.85 12.73 -15.58
N ALA A 29 -10.26 13.96 -15.26
CA ALA A 29 -9.59 14.74 -14.24
C ALA A 29 -9.39 13.81 -13.02
N PRO A 30 -8.19 13.79 -12.39
CA PRO A 30 -7.97 12.95 -11.24
C PRO A 30 -9.09 13.25 -10.24
N PRO A 31 -9.70 12.21 -9.63
CA PRO A 31 -10.76 12.45 -8.67
C PRO A 31 -10.21 13.41 -7.62
N MET A 32 -10.87 14.57 -7.47
CA MET A 32 -10.53 15.53 -6.43
C MET A 32 -10.42 14.75 -5.12
N SER A 33 -9.22 14.71 -4.54
CA SER A 33 -8.95 14.00 -3.30
C SER A 33 -9.96 14.56 -2.28
N LYS A 34 -10.85 13.72 -1.79
CA LYS A 34 -11.76 14.09 -0.70
C LYS A 34 -10.87 14.59 0.43
N ARG A 35 -10.97 15.89 0.74
CA ARG A 35 -10.28 16.48 1.88
C ARG A 35 -10.49 15.56 3.07
N SER A 36 -9.40 15.05 3.61
CA SER A 36 -9.45 14.21 4.81
C SER A 36 -10.22 14.98 5.89
N LYS A 37 -11.23 14.34 6.48
CA LYS A 37 -12.10 14.90 7.53
C LYS A 37 -11.31 15.40 8.75
N TYR A 38 -10.01 15.09 8.84
CA TYR A 38 -9.09 15.41 9.92
C TYR A 38 -7.89 16.27 9.51
N GLY A 39 -7.93 16.92 8.34
CA GLY A 39 -6.87 17.85 7.90
C GLY A 39 -5.52 17.19 7.56
N ALA A 40 -5.43 15.87 7.50
CA ALA A 40 -4.22 15.18 7.10
C ALA A 40 -4.02 15.30 5.59
N GLU A 41 -2.87 15.85 5.18
CA GLU A 41 -2.46 15.89 3.78
C GLU A 41 -1.68 14.63 3.43
N ALA A 42 -2.17 13.89 2.42
CA ALA A 42 -1.45 12.75 1.88
C ALA A 42 -0.15 13.23 1.18
N VAL A 43 0.91 12.48 1.34
CA VAL A 43 2.20 12.73 0.70
C VAL A 43 2.66 11.50 -0.06
N GLU A 44 3.44 11.69 -1.10
CA GLU A 44 4.09 10.61 -1.85
C GLU A 44 5.60 10.75 -1.73
N ILE A 45 6.27 9.67 -1.32
CA ILE A 45 7.72 9.59 -1.13
C ILE A 45 8.17 8.23 -1.67
N ASP A 46 9.19 8.22 -2.54
CA ASP A 46 9.74 7.01 -3.16
C ASP A 46 8.66 6.14 -3.87
N GLY A 47 7.67 6.79 -4.50
CA GLY A 47 6.55 6.12 -5.16
C GLY A 47 5.54 5.47 -4.20
N LYS A 48 5.65 5.71 -2.89
CA LYS A 48 4.74 5.24 -1.85
C LYS A 48 3.87 6.38 -1.34
N ARG A 49 2.58 6.11 -1.24
CA ARG A 49 1.61 7.08 -0.73
C ARG A 49 1.37 6.88 0.77
N PHE A 50 1.54 7.95 1.53
CA PHE A 50 1.25 8.02 2.96
C PHE A 50 0.02 8.90 3.20
N ALA A 51 -0.81 8.52 4.15
CA ALA A 51 -2.06 9.23 4.45
C ALA A 51 -1.84 10.57 5.17
N SER A 52 -0.65 10.79 5.72
CA SER A 52 -0.29 12.02 6.41
C SER A 52 1.19 12.39 6.24
N LYS A 53 1.48 13.68 6.40
CA LYS A 53 2.88 14.18 6.46
C LYS A 53 3.68 13.54 7.60
N LYS A 54 3.02 13.20 8.71
CA LYS A 54 3.68 12.57 9.85
C LYS A 54 4.17 11.16 9.50
N GLU A 55 3.34 10.37 8.82
CA GLU A 55 3.74 9.05 8.30
C GLU A 55 4.89 9.17 7.30
N GLY A 56 4.82 10.13 6.37
CA GLY A 56 5.88 10.37 5.39
C GLY A 56 7.22 10.74 6.05
N ARG A 57 7.22 11.58 7.08
CA ARG A 57 8.42 11.91 7.87
C ARG A 57 8.97 10.69 8.60
N ARG A 58 8.10 9.92 9.24
CA ARG A 58 8.52 8.69 9.92
C ARG A 58 9.14 7.70 8.96
N TYR A 59 8.59 7.56 7.75
CA TYR A 59 9.20 6.74 6.70
C TYR A 59 10.62 7.17 6.36
N GLN A 60 10.86 8.48 6.20
CA GLN A 60 12.20 9.01 5.93
C GLN A 60 13.17 8.71 7.07
N ASP A 61 12.75 8.88 8.33
CA ASP A 61 13.57 8.53 9.50
C ASP A 61 13.92 7.04 9.50
N LEU A 62 12.95 6.16 9.25
CA LEU A 62 13.18 4.72 9.17
C LEU A 62 14.11 4.33 8.02
N LYS A 63 14.01 5.00 6.86
CA LYS A 63 14.95 4.80 5.75
C LYS A 63 16.39 5.18 6.11
N LEU A 64 16.59 6.25 6.87
CA LEU A 64 17.90 6.64 7.37
C LEU A 64 18.44 5.60 8.35
N LEU A 65 17.61 5.07 9.25
CA LEU A 65 18.00 4.01 10.19
C LEU A 65 18.32 2.70 9.46
N GLU A 66 17.59 2.35 8.40
CA GLU A 66 17.89 1.19 7.55
C GLU A 66 19.22 1.37 6.82
N PHE A 67 19.46 2.56 6.24
CA PHE A 67 20.72 2.89 5.59
C PHE A 67 21.90 2.85 6.56
N ALA A 68 21.72 3.32 7.79
CA ALA A 68 22.73 3.27 8.86
C ALA A 68 22.94 1.86 9.44
N GLY A 69 22.14 0.87 9.06
CA GLY A 69 22.20 -0.50 9.57
C GLY A 69 21.67 -0.68 10.98
N ALA A 70 20.91 0.28 11.51
CA ALA A 70 20.26 0.17 12.83
C ALA A 70 18.99 -0.70 12.78
N ILE A 71 18.34 -0.73 11.65
CA ILE A 71 17.17 -1.57 11.35
C ILE A 71 17.34 -2.28 10.00
N ARG A 72 16.54 -3.30 9.77
CA ARG A 72 16.48 -4.02 8.47
C ARG A 72 15.06 -4.46 8.16
N ASP A 73 14.85 -4.87 6.92
CA ASP A 73 13.58 -5.44 6.45
C ASP A 73 12.39 -4.47 6.63
N LEU A 74 12.61 -3.17 6.32
CA LEU A 74 11.58 -2.14 6.41
C LEU A 74 10.45 -2.40 5.42
N GLU A 75 9.27 -2.63 5.92
CA GLU A 75 8.05 -2.81 5.15
C GLU A 75 7.02 -1.73 5.52
N CYS A 76 6.40 -1.13 4.50
CA CYS A 76 5.33 -0.15 4.66
C CYS A 76 3.98 -0.83 4.51
N GLN A 77 3.04 -0.49 5.38
CA GLN A 77 1.65 -0.95 5.36
C GLN A 77 1.53 -2.48 5.28
N PRO A 78 2.22 -3.24 6.16
CA PRO A 78 2.09 -4.69 6.22
C PRO A 78 0.66 -5.07 6.57
N ARG A 79 0.16 -6.16 6.00
CA ARG A 79 -1.21 -6.64 6.24
C ARG A 79 -1.19 -7.82 7.17
N TYR A 80 -1.97 -7.73 8.24
CA TYR A 80 -2.16 -8.80 9.21
C TYR A 80 -3.62 -9.23 9.25
N GLU A 81 -3.86 -10.52 9.23
CA GLU A 81 -5.17 -11.07 9.47
C GLU A 81 -5.43 -11.20 10.97
N LEU A 82 -6.67 -11.00 11.37
CA LEU A 82 -7.13 -11.14 12.74
C LEU A 82 -8.07 -12.34 12.80
N TRP A 83 -7.79 -13.28 13.71
CA TRP A 83 -8.52 -14.54 13.79
C TRP A 83 -9.32 -14.66 15.09
N ALA A 84 -10.48 -15.29 15.00
CA ALA A 84 -11.20 -15.79 16.15
C ALA A 84 -10.53 -17.08 16.68
N SER A 85 -10.93 -17.50 17.88
CA SER A 85 -10.41 -18.73 18.53
C SER A 85 -10.67 -20.01 17.73
N ASN A 86 -11.67 -20.02 16.85
CA ASN A 86 -12.01 -21.11 15.95
C ASN A 86 -11.17 -21.10 14.65
N GLY A 87 -10.23 -20.14 14.48
CA GLY A 87 -9.41 -19.99 13.28
C GLY A 87 -10.07 -19.22 12.13
N GLU A 88 -11.27 -18.69 12.34
CA GLU A 88 -11.96 -17.86 11.35
C GLU A 88 -11.33 -16.45 11.28
N VAL A 89 -11.06 -15.97 10.05
CA VAL A 89 -10.58 -14.59 9.84
C VAL A 89 -11.74 -13.63 10.07
N ILE A 90 -11.67 -12.85 11.14
CA ILE A 90 -12.69 -11.88 11.54
C ILE A 90 -12.37 -10.45 11.16
N GLY A 91 -11.17 -10.20 10.66
CA GLY A 91 -10.78 -8.86 10.25
C GLY A 91 -9.36 -8.79 9.74
N ARG A 92 -8.94 -7.56 9.41
CA ARG A 92 -7.57 -7.25 8.99
C ARG A 92 -7.09 -5.99 9.69
N PHE A 93 -5.80 -5.96 9.97
CA PHE A 93 -5.12 -4.80 10.52
C PHE A 93 -3.92 -4.45 9.65
N THR A 94 -3.77 -3.17 9.32
CA THR A 94 -2.67 -2.67 8.49
C THR A 94 -2.00 -1.54 9.25
N PRO A 95 -0.95 -1.83 10.05
CA PRO A 95 -0.12 -0.80 10.65
C PRO A 95 0.72 -0.09 9.59
N ASP A 96 1.35 1.03 9.94
CA ASP A 96 2.08 1.83 8.97
C ASP A 96 3.44 1.22 8.60
N PHE A 97 4.17 0.69 9.59
CA PHE A 97 5.53 0.17 9.38
C PHE A 97 5.80 -1.12 10.15
N ARG A 98 6.67 -1.95 9.55
CA ARG A 98 7.27 -3.13 10.19
C ARG A 98 8.74 -3.17 9.83
N TYR A 99 9.59 -3.49 10.80
CA TYR A 99 11.02 -3.67 10.60
C TYR A 99 11.64 -4.51 11.72
N TYR A 100 12.83 -5.04 11.49
CA TYR A 100 13.61 -5.68 12.54
C TYR A 100 14.60 -4.67 13.13
N SER A 101 14.53 -4.42 14.43
CA SER A 101 15.47 -3.57 15.15
C SER A 101 16.66 -4.39 15.62
N LEU A 102 17.87 -3.99 15.21
CA LEU A 102 19.10 -4.66 15.63
C LEU A 102 19.44 -4.32 17.09
N GLU A 103 19.11 -3.12 17.53
CA GLU A 103 19.28 -2.69 18.93
C GLU A 103 18.39 -3.49 19.89
N LEU A 104 17.11 -3.67 19.54
CA LEU A 104 16.15 -4.41 20.35
C LEU A 104 16.21 -5.93 20.14
N GLY A 105 16.88 -6.38 19.06
CA GLY A 105 16.97 -7.79 18.68
C GLY A 105 15.61 -8.42 18.35
N ARG A 106 14.62 -7.62 17.88
CA ARG A 106 13.25 -8.08 17.62
C ARG A 106 12.55 -7.34 16.51
N LEU A 107 11.46 -7.96 16.03
CA LEU A 107 10.52 -7.31 15.12
C LEU A 107 9.77 -6.20 15.84
N VAL A 108 9.68 -5.04 15.19
CA VAL A 108 8.92 -3.86 15.62
C VAL A 108 7.83 -3.58 14.61
N VAL A 109 6.62 -3.32 15.10
CA VAL A 109 5.49 -2.89 14.30
C VAL A 109 5.01 -1.55 14.84
N GLU A 110 4.95 -0.56 13.96
CA GLU A 110 4.58 0.82 14.32
C GLU A 110 3.32 1.29 13.60
N ASP A 111 2.56 2.13 14.29
CA ASP A 111 1.41 2.83 13.75
C ASP A 111 1.49 4.31 14.16
N VAL A 112 1.48 5.19 13.16
CA VAL A 112 1.66 6.64 13.35
C VAL A 112 0.32 7.27 13.70
N LYS A 113 0.24 7.91 14.86
CA LYS A 113 -0.99 8.53 15.35
C LYS A 113 -0.92 10.05 15.36
N GLY A 114 -1.93 10.67 14.73
CA GLY A 114 -2.04 12.14 14.66
C GLY A 114 -2.52 12.81 15.95
N GLY A 115 -3.09 12.04 16.89
CA GLY A 115 -3.65 12.56 18.13
C GLY A 115 -4.71 11.65 18.74
N ARG A 116 -5.35 12.10 19.82
CA ARG A 116 -6.40 11.33 20.54
C ARG A 116 -7.60 10.95 19.66
N ALA A 117 -8.01 11.84 18.75
CA ALA A 117 -9.16 11.61 17.85
C ALA A 117 -8.98 10.41 16.90
N THR A 118 -7.75 9.98 16.67
CA THR A 118 -7.46 8.81 15.81
C THR A 118 -7.50 7.48 16.58
N ARG A 119 -7.58 7.53 17.92
CA ARG A 119 -7.65 6.36 18.81
C ARG A 119 -9.10 5.99 19.12
N THR A 120 -9.86 5.62 18.10
CA THR A 120 -11.26 5.17 18.25
C THR A 120 -11.35 3.83 18.99
N GLU A 121 -12.53 3.49 19.53
CA GLU A 121 -12.76 2.18 20.15
C GLU A 121 -12.50 1.03 19.18
N ALA A 122 -12.91 1.17 17.92
CA ALA A 122 -12.66 0.19 16.87
C ALA A 122 -11.15 -0.01 16.65
N TYR A 123 -10.37 1.07 16.68
CA TYR A 123 -8.90 0.99 16.60
C TYR A 123 -8.32 0.25 17.81
N GLN A 124 -8.74 0.59 19.02
CA GLN A 124 -8.26 -0.06 20.25
C GLN A 124 -8.57 -1.56 20.25
N LEU A 125 -9.76 -1.95 19.78
CA LEU A 125 -10.13 -3.35 19.64
C LEU A 125 -9.23 -4.07 18.64
N ARG A 126 -9.01 -3.51 17.46
CA ARG A 126 -8.09 -4.08 16.44
C ARG A 126 -6.66 -4.23 16.97
N LYS A 127 -6.16 -3.24 17.70
CA LYS A 127 -4.84 -3.29 18.34
C LYS A 127 -4.72 -4.45 19.33
N ARG A 128 -5.75 -4.64 20.17
CA ARG A 128 -5.80 -5.77 21.12
C ARG A 128 -5.86 -7.11 20.40
N LEU A 129 -6.70 -7.23 19.37
CA LEU A 129 -6.80 -8.42 18.55
C LEU A 129 -5.50 -8.72 17.82
N PHE A 130 -4.83 -7.71 17.27
CA PHE A 130 -3.52 -7.86 16.65
C PHE A 130 -2.49 -8.44 17.61
N THR A 131 -2.40 -7.89 18.82
CA THR A 131 -1.49 -8.40 19.85
C THR A 131 -1.86 -9.84 20.26
N ALA A 132 -3.15 -10.15 20.41
CA ALA A 132 -3.61 -11.49 20.79
C ALA A 132 -3.33 -12.53 19.69
N CYS A 133 -3.52 -12.15 18.40
CA CYS A 133 -3.30 -13.07 17.28
C CYS A 133 -1.82 -13.30 16.97
N HIS A 134 -1.00 -12.27 17.07
CA HIS A 134 0.39 -12.30 16.57
C HIS A 134 1.46 -12.25 17.68
N GLY A 135 1.08 -12.00 18.93
CA GLY A 135 2.04 -11.86 20.04
C GLY A 135 2.95 -10.63 19.94
N ILE A 136 2.62 -9.67 19.07
CA ILE A 136 3.42 -8.48 18.80
C ILE A 136 2.75 -7.27 19.46
N ILE A 137 3.54 -6.49 20.20
CA ILE A 137 3.07 -5.23 20.77
C ILE A 137 3.21 -4.12 19.73
N LEU A 138 2.10 -3.47 19.41
CA LEU A 138 2.07 -2.34 18.49
C LEU A 138 2.64 -1.08 19.17
N SER A 139 3.64 -0.47 18.55
CA SER A 139 4.20 0.83 18.95
C SER A 139 3.42 1.97 18.30
N GLU A 140 2.92 2.90 19.08
CA GLU A 140 2.29 4.13 18.58
C GLU A 140 3.30 5.27 18.61
N VAL A 141 3.51 5.93 17.46
CA VAL A 141 4.47 7.02 17.27
C VAL A 141 3.83 8.29 16.70
#